data_5f566c70430e22c89e61f0bb2fea8abe
#
_entry.id   5f566c70430e22c89e61f0bb2fea8abe
#
_cell.length_a   1.000
_cell.length_b   1.000
_cell.length_c   1.000
_cell.angle_alpha   90.00
_cell.angle_beta   90.00
_cell.angle_gamma   90.00
#
_symmetry.space_group_name_H-M   'P 1'
#
loop_
_entity.id
_entity.type
_entity.pdbx_description
1 polymer ?
#
loop_
_entity_poly.entity_id
_entity_poly.type
_entity_poly.pdbx_seq_one_letter_code
_entity_poly.pdbx_strand_id
1 'polypeptide(L)'
;MGVKRYRDVDVLTAARRRIAETFDNFQRIYVAFSGGKDSSVMMHLVMEEAVRRDRKVAVMFIDFEAQYADTIEHIDEMFTMYQRHIDPHWICMPMLLRNAVTNYEPRWKCWDVDKREAWIRDKPWGCKTEADYPFAVAGMEFEEFIVLF
;
A
#
# COMPACT_ATOMS: atom_id res chain seq x y z
N MET A 1 -20.45 -6.25 25.48
CA MET A 1 -19.76 -7.35 24.75
C MET A 1 -20.66 -7.78 23.59
N GLY A 2 -20.19 -7.64 22.35
CA GLY A 2 -20.95 -8.11 21.17
C GLY A 2 -20.98 -9.64 21.11
N VAL A 3 -22.16 -10.21 20.91
CA VAL A 3 -22.30 -11.66 20.74
C VAL A 3 -21.75 -12.06 19.37
N LYS A 4 -20.80 -13.01 19.32
CA LYS A 4 -20.34 -13.62 18.06
C LYS A 4 -21.51 -14.26 17.32
N ARG A 5 -21.76 -13.83 16.11
CA ARG A 5 -22.75 -14.46 15.21
C ARG A 5 -22.00 -15.19 14.10
N TYR A 6 -22.20 -16.50 14.05
CA TYR A 6 -21.72 -17.32 12.93
C TYR A 6 -22.67 -17.16 11.76
N ARG A 7 -22.15 -17.12 10.54
CA ARG A 7 -22.90 -17.06 9.30
C ARG A 7 -22.69 -18.36 8.53
N ASP A 8 -23.65 -18.76 7.72
CA ASP A 8 -23.58 -19.95 6.86
C ASP A 8 -22.71 -19.74 5.60
N VAL A 9 -21.87 -18.71 5.62
CA VAL A 9 -20.98 -18.32 4.52
C VAL A 9 -19.56 -18.26 5.06
N ASP A 10 -18.62 -18.96 4.42
CA ASP A 10 -17.20 -18.91 4.74
C ASP A 10 -16.58 -17.53 4.41
N VAL A 11 -15.40 -17.27 4.99
CA VAL A 11 -14.72 -15.97 4.88
C VAL A 11 -14.32 -15.66 3.44
N LEU A 12 -13.88 -16.66 2.66
CA LEU A 12 -13.43 -16.48 1.28
C LEU A 12 -14.60 -16.08 0.38
N THR A 13 -15.71 -16.80 0.48
CA THR A 13 -16.94 -16.48 -0.26
C THR A 13 -17.46 -15.09 0.09
N ALA A 14 -17.45 -14.74 1.37
CA ALA A 14 -17.86 -13.42 1.82
C ALA A 14 -16.94 -12.30 1.31
N ALA A 15 -15.62 -12.53 1.28
CA ALA A 15 -14.63 -11.59 0.76
C ALA A 15 -14.82 -11.36 -0.75
N ARG A 16 -14.91 -12.43 -1.54
CA ARG A 16 -15.14 -12.35 -2.99
C ARG A 16 -16.42 -11.58 -3.33
N ARG A 17 -17.51 -11.84 -2.59
CA ARG A 17 -18.76 -11.11 -2.78
C ARG A 17 -18.60 -9.61 -2.52
N ARG A 18 -17.95 -9.22 -1.42
CA ARG A 18 -17.71 -7.80 -1.11
C ARG A 18 -16.83 -7.12 -2.15
N ILE A 19 -15.79 -7.81 -2.63
CA ILE A 19 -14.94 -7.29 -3.70
C ILE A 19 -15.76 -7.07 -4.97
N ALA A 20 -16.57 -8.05 -5.40
CA ALA A 20 -17.43 -7.91 -6.55
C ALA A 20 -18.41 -6.72 -6.40
N GLU A 21 -19.06 -6.59 -5.24
CA GLU A 21 -19.94 -5.46 -4.91
C GLU A 21 -19.18 -4.11 -4.96
N THR A 22 -17.91 -4.08 -4.54
CA THR A 22 -17.07 -2.87 -4.65
C THR A 22 -16.83 -2.49 -6.11
N PHE A 23 -16.49 -3.46 -6.94
CA PHE A 23 -16.31 -3.22 -8.38
C PHE A 23 -17.60 -2.80 -9.10
N ASP A 24 -18.76 -3.25 -8.64
CA ASP A 24 -20.06 -2.86 -9.19
C ASP A 24 -20.43 -1.41 -8.84
N ASN A 25 -20.05 -0.96 -7.65
CA ASN A 25 -20.46 0.35 -7.14
C ASN A 25 -19.44 1.47 -7.39
N PHE A 26 -18.17 1.15 -7.61
CA PHE A 26 -17.11 2.15 -7.73
C PHE A 26 -16.33 2.00 -9.03
N GLN A 27 -16.19 3.11 -9.74
CA GLN A 27 -15.38 3.17 -10.96
C GLN A 27 -13.88 3.25 -10.66
N ARG A 28 -13.50 3.96 -9.61
CA ARG A 28 -12.11 4.08 -9.16
C ARG A 28 -11.95 3.34 -7.85
N ILE A 29 -11.00 2.41 -7.83
CA ILE A 29 -10.70 1.56 -6.69
C ILE A 29 -9.19 1.59 -6.49
N TYR A 30 -8.75 1.68 -5.24
CA TYR A 30 -7.36 1.43 -4.90
C TYR A 30 -7.23 0.37 -3.81
N VAL A 31 -6.08 -0.30 -3.80
CA VAL A 31 -5.67 -1.25 -2.77
C VAL A 31 -4.47 -0.68 -2.04
N ALA A 32 -4.58 -0.49 -0.74
CA ALA A 32 -3.43 -0.25 0.12
C ALA A 32 -2.72 -1.58 0.38
N PHE A 33 -1.50 -1.71 -0.16
CA PHE A 33 -0.73 -2.95 -0.14
C PHE A 33 0.53 -2.76 0.69
N SER A 34 0.65 -3.47 1.81
CA SER A 34 1.80 -3.37 2.72
C SER A 34 2.86 -4.45 2.53
N GLY A 35 2.64 -5.41 1.62
CA GLY A 35 3.50 -6.59 1.46
C GLY A 35 3.33 -7.65 2.55
N GLY A 36 2.51 -7.41 3.58
CA GLY A 36 2.21 -8.39 4.62
C GLY A 36 1.24 -9.48 4.13
N LYS A 37 1.21 -10.63 4.81
CA LYS A 37 0.40 -11.80 4.42
C LYS A 37 -1.07 -11.50 4.15
N ASP A 38 -1.69 -10.67 5.01
CA ASP A 38 -3.12 -10.38 4.91
C ASP A 38 -3.43 -9.45 3.73
N SER A 39 -2.58 -8.44 3.51
CA SER A 39 -2.67 -7.55 2.34
C SER A 39 -2.35 -8.28 1.03
N SER A 40 -1.47 -9.29 1.05
CA SER A 40 -1.20 -10.14 -0.11
C SER A 40 -2.40 -11.00 -0.50
N VAL A 41 -3.07 -11.61 0.48
CA VAL A 41 -4.32 -12.35 0.22
C VAL A 41 -5.40 -11.42 -0.35
N MET A 42 -5.57 -10.22 0.24
CA MET A 42 -6.51 -9.23 -0.28
C MET A 42 -6.15 -8.81 -1.71
N MET A 43 -4.88 -8.55 -1.98
CA MET A 43 -4.38 -8.19 -3.31
C MET A 43 -4.73 -9.26 -4.34
N HIS A 44 -4.45 -10.54 -4.06
CA HIS A 44 -4.80 -11.64 -4.96
C HIS A 44 -6.30 -11.70 -5.25
N LEU A 45 -7.15 -11.59 -4.23
CA LEU A 45 -8.60 -11.63 -4.40
C LEU A 45 -9.14 -10.44 -5.21
N VAL A 46 -8.58 -9.25 -5.00
CA VAL A 46 -8.95 -8.07 -5.80
C VAL A 46 -8.49 -8.23 -7.24
N MET A 47 -7.29 -8.78 -7.46
CA MET A 47 -6.77 -9.02 -8.80
C MET A 47 -7.54 -10.13 -9.54
N GLU A 48 -8.03 -11.18 -8.88
CA GLU A 48 -8.96 -12.14 -9.49
C GLU A 48 -10.16 -11.41 -10.13
N GLU A 49 -10.75 -10.47 -9.42
CA GLU A 49 -11.91 -9.72 -9.90
C GLU A 49 -11.53 -8.68 -10.96
N ALA A 50 -10.40 -8.01 -10.82
CA ALA A 50 -9.88 -7.04 -11.79
C ALA A 50 -9.60 -7.71 -13.16
N VAL A 51 -8.95 -8.87 -13.14
CA VAL A 51 -8.68 -9.69 -14.34
C VAL A 51 -9.98 -10.15 -14.98
N ARG A 52 -10.93 -10.67 -14.19
CA ARG A 52 -12.24 -11.14 -14.67
C ARG A 52 -13.02 -10.03 -15.39
N ARG A 53 -12.86 -8.78 -14.95
CA ARG A 53 -13.55 -7.61 -15.51
C ARG A 53 -12.74 -6.82 -16.53
N ASP A 54 -11.49 -7.23 -16.79
CA ASP A 54 -10.51 -6.48 -17.59
C ASP A 54 -10.39 -5.02 -17.14
N ARG A 55 -10.28 -4.80 -15.82
CA ARG A 55 -10.16 -3.48 -15.21
C ARG A 55 -8.80 -3.28 -14.56
N LYS A 56 -8.33 -2.03 -14.54
CA LYS A 56 -7.19 -1.61 -13.74
C LYS A 56 -7.63 -1.11 -12.37
N VAL A 57 -6.81 -1.40 -11.36
CA VAL A 57 -6.97 -0.96 -9.97
C VAL A 57 -5.68 -0.26 -9.54
N ALA A 58 -5.79 0.90 -8.90
CA ALA A 58 -4.61 1.53 -8.31
C ALA A 58 -4.11 0.68 -7.14
N VAL A 59 -2.80 0.46 -7.06
CA VAL A 59 -2.17 -0.27 -5.96
C VAL A 59 -1.16 0.64 -5.30
N MET A 60 -1.44 1.01 -4.07
CA MET A 60 -0.62 1.93 -3.29
C MET A 60 0.25 1.15 -2.30
N PHE A 61 1.55 1.28 -2.44
CA PHE A 61 2.53 0.87 -1.45
C PHE A 61 3.30 2.11 -0.97
N ILE A 62 3.18 2.42 0.32
CA ILE A 62 3.97 3.47 0.95
C ILE A 62 5.26 2.85 1.47
N ASP A 63 6.35 3.23 0.86
CA ASP A 63 7.67 2.74 1.17
C ASP A 63 8.33 3.64 2.23
N PHE A 64 8.44 3.13 3.43
CA PHE A 64 9.03 3.82 4.58
C PHE A 64 10.56 3.67 4.66
N GLU A 65 11.25 3.35 3.55
CA GLU A 65 12.71 3.19 3.48
C GLU A 65 13.23 1.98 4.27
N ALA A 66 13.07 1.99 5.59
CA ALA A 66 13.57 0.97 6.51
C ALA A 66 12.66 -0.27 6.55
N GLN A 67 12.51 -0.94 5.41
CA GLN A 67 11.73 -2.18 5.31
C GLN A 67 12.64 -3.38 5.03
N TYR A 68 12.19 -4.57 5.40
CA TYR A 68 12.90 -5.81 5.11
C TYR A 68 13.06 -6.03 3.61
N ALA A 69 14.23 -6.53 3.19
CA ALA A 69 14.50 -6.83 1.78
C ALA A 69 13.47 -7.77 1.17
N ASP A 70 13.11 -8.84 1.88
CA ASP A 70 12.10 -9.81 1.43
C ASP A 70 10.72 -9.17 1.21
N THR A 71 10.36 -8.14 2.01
CA THR A 71 9.12 -7.39 1.80
C THR A 71 9.18 -6.59 0.51
N ILE A 72 10.29 -5.93 0.24
CA ILE A 72 10.49 -5.14 -0.98
C ILE A 72 10.48 -6.04 -2.22
N GLU A 73 11.17 -7.17 -2.17
CA GLU A 73 11.18 -8.18 -3.24
C GLU A 73 9.76 -8.70 -3.52
N HIS A 74 9.02 -9.08 -2.47
CA HIS A 74 7.64 -9.53 -2.61
C HIS A 74 6.72 -8.49 -3.24
N ILE A 75 6.89 -7.21 -2.91
CA ILE A 75 6.08 -6.14 -3.51
C ILE A 75 6.40 -5.98 -5.00
N ASP A 76 7.68 -6.02 -5.37
CA ASP A 76 8.12 -5.96 -6.76
C ASP A 76 7.58 -7.13 -7.58
N GLU A 77 7.64 -8.35 -7.03
CA GLU A 77 7.05 -9.55 -7.64
C GLU A 77 5.55 -9.39 -7.86
N MET A 78 4.81 -8.91 -6.86
CA MET A 78 3.37 -8.70 -6.95
C MET A 78 3.00 -7.63 -7.99
N PHE A 79 3.75 -6.52 -8.05
CA PHE A 79 3.55 -5.48 -9.04
C PHE A 79 3.85 -5.99 -10.46
N THR A 80 4.91 -6.77 -10.62
CA THR A 80 5.26 -7.41 -11.89
C THR A 80 4.20 -8.42 -12.31
N MET A 81 3.74 -9.28 -11.40
CA MET A 81 2.72 -10.31 -11.66
C MET A 81 1.43 -9.70 -12.21
N TYR A 82 0.99 -8.57 -11.65
CA TYR A 82 -0.28 -7.94 -12.00
C TYR A 82 -0.16 -6.68 -12.87
N GLN A 83 1.00 -6.40 -13.46
CA GLN A 83 1.33 -5.17 -14.19
C GLN A 83 0.28 -4.73 -15.24
N ARG A 84 -0.47 -5.67 -15.82
CA ARG A 84 -1.51 -5.36 -16.82
C ARG A 84 -2.79 -4.80 -16.20
N HIS A 85 -3.06 -5.16 -14.94
CA HIS A 85 -4.32 -4.85 -14.24
C HIS A 85 -4.13 -3.92 -13.04
N ILE A 86 -2.92 -3.39 -12.86
CA ILE A 86 -2.66 -2.38 -11.83
C ILE A 86 -2.24 -1.05 -12.42
N ASP A 87 -2.50 0.00 -11.66
CA ASP A 87 -1.84 1.31 -11.76
C ASP A 87 -0.94 1.42 -10.52
N PRO A 88 0.39 1.26 -10.67
CA PRO A 88 1.28 1.11 -9.53
C PRO A 88 1.63 2.47 -8.90
N HIS A 89 1.44 2.58 -7.60
CA HIS A 89 1.87 3.70 -6.78
C HIS A 89 2.86 3.22 -5.72
N TRP A 90 4.12 3.02 -6.11
CA TRP A 90 5.22 2.79 -5.18
C TRP A 90 5.73 4.14 -4.70
N ILE A 91 5.40 4.52 -3.47
CA ILE A 91 5.56 5.87 -2.96
C ILE A 91 6.78 5.97 -2.06
N CYS A 92 7.79 6.75 -2.49
CA CYS A 92 9.03 7.02 -1.77
C CYS A 92 9.17 8.53 -1.53
N MET A 93 8.49 9.05 -0.54
CA MET A 93 8.53 10.46 -0.20
C MET A 93 8.88 10.70 1.28
N PRO A 94 9.40 11.88 1.65
CA PRO A 94 9.70 12.21 3.03
C PRO A 94 8.43 12.26 3.88
N MET A 95 8.17 11.18 4.63
CA MET A 95 7.06 11.11 5.60
C MET A 95 7.58 11.04 7.02
N LEU A 96 6.84 11.64 7.93
CA LEU A 96 7.16 11.64 9.35
C LEU A 96 6.54 10.41 10.02
N LEU A 97 7.38 9.58 10.60
CA LEU A 97 6.99 8.33 11.22
C LEU A 97 7.23 8.35 12.73
N ARG A 98 6.40 7.65 13.49
CA ARG A 98 6.64 7.42 14.90
C ARG A 98 7.77 6.40 15.08
N ASN A 99 8.73 6.74 15.93
CA ASN A 99 9.80 5.83 16.30
C ASN A 99 9.36 4.97 17.48
N ALA A 100 9.14 3.67 17.22
CA ALA A 100 8.74 2.72 18.25
C ALA A 100 9.93 2.16 19.06
N VAL A 101 11.17 2.48 18.67
CA VAL A 101 12.39 1.89 19.24
C VAL A 101 12.97 2.75 20.36
N THR A 102 12.83 4.07 20.30
CA THR A 102 13.40 5.00 21.28
C THR A 102 12.51 6.20 21.55
N ASN A 103 12.54 6.67 22.79
CA ASN A 103 11.88 7.91 23.21
C ASN A 103 12.76 9.16 23.04
N TYR A 104 14.05 9.01 22.75
CA TYR A 104 14.98 10.14 22.55
C TYR A 104 14.73 10.83 21.21
N GLU A 105 14.38 10.04 20.18
CA GLU A 105 13.92 10.53 18.88
C GLU A 105 12.56 9.92 18.60
N PRO A 106 11.47 10.49 19.13
CA PRO A 106 10.14 9.87 19.05
C PRO A 106 9.57 9.84 17.63
N ARG A 107 10.20 10.55 16.71
CA ARG A 107 9.83 10.58 15.28
C ARG A 107 11.07 10.53 14.43
N TRP A 108 10.96 9.93 13.26
CA TRP A 108 11.98 9.96 12.22
C TRP A 108 11.32 10.21 10.86
N LYS A 109 12.08 10.74 9.93
CA LYS A 109 11.61 11.05 8.58
C LYS A 109 12.27 10.06 7.61
N CYS A 110 11.46 9.23 6.96
CA CYS A 110 11.95 8.34 5.91
C CYS A 110 12.27 9.17 4.66
N TRP A 111 13.16 8.67 3.81
CA TRP A 111 13.57 9.31 2.57
C TRP A 111 14.01 10.77 2.75
N ASP A 112 14.59 11.09 3.92
CA ASP A 112 15.08 12.42 4.25
C ASP A 112 16.26 12.79 3.34
N VAL A 113 16.06 13.73 2.43
CA VAL A 113 17.09 14.15 1.46
C VAL A 113 18.33 14.75 2.12
N ASP A 114 18.16 15.35 3.30
CA ASP A 114 19.27 15.93 4.09
C ASP A 114 20.13 14.83 4.76
N LYS A 115 19.66 13.58 4.77
CA LYS A 115 20.35 12.42 5.35
C LYS A 115 20.52 11.29 4.34
N ARG A 116 20.67 11.61 3.06
CA ARG A 116 20.73 10.62 1.98
C ARG A 116 21.82 9.56 2.17
N GLU A 117 22.94 9.92 2.75
CA GLU A 117 24.05 8.99 3.04
C GLU A 117 23.71 7.94 4.11
N ALA A 118 22.63 8.17 4.87
CA ALA A 118 22.12 7.24 5.89
C ALA A 118 20.98 6.35 5.38
N TRP A 119 20.51 6.53 4.14
CA TRP A 119 19.48 5.68 3.59
C TRP A 119 19.91 4.21 3.54
N ILE A 120 19.00 3.32 3.91
CA ILE A 120 19.28 1.87 3.92
C ILE A 120 19.46 1.33 2.49
N ARG A 121 18.83 1.97 1.50
CA ARG A 121 18.92 1.63 0.08
C ARG A 121 18.57 2.82 -0.78
N ASP A 122 18.85 2.74 -2.06
CA ASP A 122 18.34 3.71 -3.03
C ASP A 122 16.83 3.54 -3.28
N LYS A 123 16.18 4.63 -3.71
CA LYS A 123 14.79 4.59 -4.16
C LYS A 123 14.67 3.69 -5.40
N PRO A 124 13.63 2.84 -5.50
CA PRO A 124 13.40 2.04 -6.69
C PRO A 124 13.20 2.91 -7.93
N TRP A 125 13.61 2.42 -9.07
CA TRP A 125 13.36 3.12 -10.32
C TRP A 125 11.86 3.25 -10.59
N GLY A 126 11.42 4.45 -10.99
CA GLY A 126 10.00 4.72 -11.29
C GLY A 126 9.09 4.84 -10.06
N CYS A 127 9.64 4.89 -8.83
CA CYS A 127 8.83 5.21 -7.66
C CYS A 127 8.22 6.61 -7.77
N LYS A 128 7.11 6.80 -7.09
CA LYS A 128 6.42 8.07 -6.96
C LYS A 128 6.99 8.87 -5.79
N THR A 129 7.04 10.17 -5.96
CA THR A 129 7.57 11.12 -4.97
C THR A 129 6.53 12.19 -4.66
N GLU A 130 6.85 13.14 -3.79
CA GLU A 130 6.00 14.30 -3.53
C GLU A 130 5.65 15.10 -4.79
N ALA A 131 6.50 15.08 -5.82
CA ALA A 131 6.26 15.78 -7.09
C ALA A 131 5.11 15.15 -7.91
N ASP A 132 4.78 13.88 -7.67
CA ASP A 132 3.71 13.16 -8.36
C ASP A 132 2.32 13.43 -7.74
N TYR A 133 2.28 14.04 -6.56
CA TYR A 133 1.05 14.29 -5.80
C TYR A 133 0.91 15.76 -5.41
N PRO A 134 0.04 16.55 -6.07
CA PRO A 134 -0.08 17.99 -5.81
C PRO A 134 -0.47 18.37 -4.36
N PHE A 135 -1.05 17.41 -3.63
CA PHE A 135 -1.43 17.60 -2.23
C PHE A 135 -0.33 17.18 -1.24
N ALA A 136 0.73 16.51 -1.71
CA ALA A 136 1.77 15.97 -0.84
C ALA A 136 2.68 17.10 -0.34
N VAL A 137 2.98 17.05 0.97
CA VAL A 137 3.89 17.97 1.64
C VAL A 137 4.96 17.15 2.35
N ALA A 138 6.22 17.58 2.21
CA ALA A 138 7.34 16.92 2.90
C ALA A 138 7.12 16.91 4.42
N GLY A 139 7.25 15.72 5.02
CA GLY A 139 7.05 15.54 6.46
C GLY A 139 5.61 15.36 6.91
N MET A 140 4.65 15.19 5.98
CA MET A 140 3.29 14.76 6.35
C MET A 140 3.30 13.34 6.92
N GLU A 141 2.32 13.01 7.76
CA GLU A 141 2.13 11.64 8.25
C GLU A 141 1.41 10.80 7.18
N PHE A 142 1.63 9.47 7.19
CA PHE A 142 1.02 8.60 6.16
C PHE A 142 -0.51 8.56 6.24
N GLU A 143 -1.08 8.74 7.44
CA GLU A 143 -2.52 8.83 7.64
C GLU A 143 -3.14 10.04 6.94
N GLU A 144 -2.41 11.16 6.88
CA GLU A 144 -2.83 12.35 6.15
C GLU A 144 -2.78 12.09 4.63
N PHE A 145 -1.72 11.41 4.17
CA PHE A 145 -1.57 11.06 2.77
C PHE A 145 -2.70 10.16 2.26
N ILE A 146 -3.02 9.09 3.01
CA ILE A 146 -4.05 8.10 2.62
C ILE A 146 -5.43 8.75 2.45
N VAL A 147 -5.75 9.76 3.25
CA VAL A 147 -7.06 10.45 3.18
C VAL A 147 -7.18 11.31 1.92
N LEU A 148 -6.05 11.78 1.38
CA LEU A 148 -6.00 12.67 0.22
C LEU A 148 -5.77 11.91 -1.10
N PHE A 149 -5.27 10.67 -1.03
CA PHE A 149 -5.03 9.79 -2.17
C PHE A 149 -6.36 9.25 -2.75
#